data_b93a32676e66fe570787a0e0036b10e8
#
_entry.id   b93a32676e66fe570787a0e0036b10e8
#
_cell.length_a   1.000
_cell.length_b   1.000
_cell.length_c   1.000
_cell.angle_alpha   90.00
_cell.angle_beta   90.00
_cell.angle_gamma   90.00
#
_symmetry.space_group_name_H-M   'P 1'
#
loop_
_entity.id
_entity.type
_entity.pdbx_description
1 polymer ?
#
loop_
_entity_poly.entity_id
_entity_poly.type
_entity_poly.pdbx_seq_one_letter_code
_entity_poly.pdbx_strand_id
1 'polypeptide(L)'
;MDSVISRSRWILVILIGAMCLCGVRLVQLQIIEGPVLAAQGQRVRTSSTAVAAARGSITDATGVVLANSIQTYDIAVNQVNIRSYVHYDDDGNEVGRGPAEAAHQLAPLLGMDEAELGGMMLGESTYEYIKRNVDAVTYREIRKLDIYGIEWESVFEREYPNGNVAAPVIGTVNAEGQGSSGMEAQFDQLLTGTPGAQAFEIAPNGAVMPGGKRTTVEPKNGGSVELTIHADLQHQVQDLLDARVAKHQADWGTVVIEDVATGHILVIADSNS
;
A
#
# COMPACT_ATOMS: atom_id res chain seq x y z
N MET A 1 62.33 15.82 51.59
CA MET A 1 61.08 16.52 51.07
C MET A 1 61.02 16.60 49.57
N ASP A 2 62.14 16.73 48.88
CA ASP A 2 62.17 16.91 47.41
C ASP A 2 61.65 15.72 46.58
N SER A 3 61.78 14.51 47.04
CA SER A 3 61.32 13.30 46.32
C SER A 3 59.77 13.16 46.30
N VAL A 4 59.08 13.66 47.29
CA VAL A 4 57.59 13.61 47.38
C VAL A 4 57.01 14.66 46.46
N ILE A 5 57.60 15.86 46.40
CA ILE A 5 57.20 16.96 45.55
C ILE A 5 57.40 16.58 44.04
N SER A 6 58.46 15.90 43.72
CA SER A 6 58.72 15.40 42.37
C SER A 6 57.72 14.35 41.95
N ARG A 7 57.37 13.39 42.80
CA ARG A 7 56.35 12.36 42.53
C ARG A 7 54.95 12.96 42.34
N SER A 8 54.57 13.94 43.18
CA SER A 8 53.28 14.61 43.03
C SER A 8 53.15 15.39 41.73
N ARG A 9 54.24 16.03 41.27
CA ARG A 9 54.27 16.71 39.95
C ARG A 9 54.10 15.76 38.78
N TRP A 10 54.73 14.60 38.82
CA TRP A 10 54.55 13.58 37.78
C TRP A 10 53.14 13.04 37.74
N ILE A 11 52.51 12.79 38.90
CA ILE A 11 51.10 12.39 38.98
C ILE A 11 50.19 13.46 38.39
N LEU A 12 50.46 14.73 38.71
CA LEU A 12 49.69 15.84 38.15
C LEU A 12 49.80 15.95 36.63
N VAL A 13 51.02 15.81 36.08
CA VAL A 13 51.26 15.81 34.64
C VAL A 13 50.54 14.67 33.94
N ILE A 14 50.56 13.45 34.51
CA ILE A 14 49.84 12.30 33.98
C ILE A 14 48.32 12.55 34.00
N LEU A 15 47.80 13.12 35.08
CA LEU A 15 46.38 13.44 35.21
C LEU A 15 45.93 14.49 34.21
N ILE A 16 46.72 15.54 34.02
CA ILE A 16 46.45 16.57 32.98
C ILE A 16 46.51 15.95 31.58
N GLY A 17 47.50 15.10 31.30
CA GLY A 17 47.63 14.39 30.05
C GLY A 17 46.41 13.50 29.76
N ALA A 18 45.94 12.74 30.76
CA ALA A 18 44.73 11.91 30.65
C ALA A 18 43.47 12.78 30.39
N MET A 19 43.35 13.91 31.08
CA MET A 19 42.23 14.84 30.89
C MET A 19 42.24 15.48 29.48
N CYS A 20 43.40 15.85 28.98
CA CYS A 20 43.54 16.34 27.61
C CYS A 20 43.14 15.28 26.56
N LEU A 21 43.56 14.03 26.77
CA LEU A 21 43.23 12.90 25.89
C LEU A 21 41.77 12.61 25.91
N CYS A 22 41.08 12.64 27.05
CA CYS A 22 39.64 12.55 27.18
C CYS A 22 38.96 13.75 26.45
N GLY A 23 39.47 14.96 26.60
CA GLY A 23 38.95 16.16 25.89
C GLY A 23 39.02 16.01 24.37
N VAL A 24 40.15 15.56 23.83
CA VAL A 24 40.32 15.30 22.40
C VAL A 24 39.34 14.22 21.92
N ARG A 25 39.17 13.14 22.69
CA ARG A 25 38.22 12.07 22.36
C ARG A 25 36.75 12.55 22.40
N LEU A 26 36.43 13.41 23.35
CA LEU A 26 35.10 14.02 23.46
C LEU A 26 34.78 14.92 22.24
N VAL A 27 35.74 15.73 21.83
CA VAL A 27 35.65 16.56 20.62
C VAL A 27 35.46 15.69 19.38
N GLN A 28 36.25 14.62 19.23
CA GLN A 28 36.13 13.68 18.13
C GLN A 28 34.72 13.05 18.10
N LEU A 29 34.22 12.55 19.22
CA LEU A 29 32.90 11.93 19.33
C LEU A 29 31.77 12.92 19.07
N GLN A 30 31.86 14.16 19.55
CA GLN A 30 30.77 15.14 19.43
C GLN A 30 30.78 15.88 18.09
N ILE A 31 31.95 16.24 17.57
CA ILE A 31 32.06 17.09 16.36
C ILE A 31 32.18 16.22 15.10
N ILE A 32 33.01 15.17 15.12
CA ILE A 32 33.28 14.35 13.94
C ILE A 32 32.31 13.19 13.80
N GLU A 33 32.12 12.42 14.86
CA GLU A 33 31.29 11.22 14.84
C GLU A 33 29.82 11.49 15.23
N GLY A 34 29.55 12.59 15.95
CA GLY A 34 28.22 12.96 16.46
C GLY A 34 27.13 13.02 15.38
N PRO A 35 27.31 13.72 14.26
CA PRO A 35 26.32 13.78 13.18
C PRO A 35 26.03 12.40 12.57
N VAL A 36 27.05 11.56 12.41
CA VAL A 36 26.91 10.22 11.85
C VAL A 36 26.17 9.30 12.81
N LEU A 37 26.51 9.33 14.09
CA LEU A 37 25.84 8.56 15.13
C LEU A 37 24.40 9.02 15.34
N ALA A 38 24.15 10.34 15.28
CA ALA A 38 22.79 10.88 15.33
C ALA A 38 21.95 10.42 14.15
N ALA A 39 22.51 10.44 12.93
CA ALA A 39 21.82 9.97 11.72
C ALA A 39 21.54 8.45 11.78
N GLN A 40 22.48 7.66 12.29
CA GLN A 40 22.25 6.24 12.52
C GLN A 40 21.17 5.99 13.58
N GLY A 41 21.20 6.73 14.69
CA GLY A 41 20.17 6.66 15.72
C GLY A 41 18.76 7.03 15.21
N GLN A 42 18.66 8.02 14.32
CA GLN A 42 17.41 8.36 13.67
C GLN A 42 16.92 7.27 12.72
N ARG A 43 17.80 6.65 11.93
CA ARG A 43 17.42 5.56 11.02
C ARG A 43 16.81 4.36 11.75
N VAL A 44 17.31 4.03 12.92
CA VAL A 44 16.80 2.92 13.76
C VAL A 44 15.45 3.27 14.40
N ARG A 45 15.18 4.56 14.59
CA ARG A 45 13.95 5.06 15.23
C ARG A 45 12.88 5.54 14.25
N THR A 46 13.12 5.44 12.97
CA THR A 46 12.17 5.89 11.95
C THR A 46 11.70 4.71 11.13
N SER A 47 10.41 4.44 11.16
CA SER A 47 9.75 3.55 10.21
C SER A 47 9.19 4.37 9.06
N SER A 48 9.33 3.86 7.85
CA SER A 48 8.78 4.50 6.66
C SER A 48 7.87 3.52 5.94
N THR A 49 6.64 3.96 5.72
CA THR A 49 5.65 3.21 4.94
C THR A 49 5.38 3.96 3.65
N ALA A 50 5.37 3.26 2.54
CA ALA A 50 4.95 3.83 1.26
C ALA A 50 3.45 4.14 1.31
N VAL A 51 3.06 5.29 0.74
CA VAL A 51 1.66 5.64 0.56
C VAL A 51 1.34 5.46 -0.91
N ALA A 52 0.45 4.53 -1.21
CA ALA A 52 0.09 4.20 -2.58
C ALA A 52 -0.48 5.43 -3.32
N ALA A 53 -0.15 5.56 -4.60
CA ALA A 53 -0.75 6.53 -5.50
C ALA A 53 -1.81 5.85 -6.37
N ALA A 54 -2.93 6.50 -6.60
CA ALA A 54 -3.94 5.99 -7.53
C ALA A 54 -3.43 6.07 -8.96
N ARG A 55 -3.65 4.99 -9.73
CA ARG A 55 -3.44 4.98 -11.19
C ARG A 55 -4.51 5.83 -11.84
N GLY A 56 -4.16 6.63 -12.83
CA GLY A 56 -5.08 7.52 -13.53
C GLY A 56 -6.22 6.80 -14.23
N SER A 57 -7.33 7.47 -14.43
CA SER A 57 -8.50 6.91 -15.11
C SER A 57 -8.36 6.89 -16.63
N ILE A 58 -9.03 5.92 -17.27
CA ILE A 58 -9.27 5.91 -18.71
C ILE A 58 -10.75 6.16 -18.91
N THR A 59 -11.10 7.17 -19.70
CA THR A 59 -12.48 7.54 -20.02
C THR A 59 -12.75 7.45 -21.51
N ASP A 60 -14.00 7.33 -21.86
CA ASP A 60 -14.48 7.48 -23.23
C ASP A 60 -14.57 8.96 -23.63
N ALA A 61 -14.95 9.23 -24.90
CA ALA A 61 -15.12 10.57 -25.43
C ALA A 61 -16.22 11.39 -24.75
N THR A 62 -17.10 10.78 -23.97
CA THR A 62 -18.20 11.42 -23.24
C THR A 62 -17.94 11.57 -21.74
N GLY A 63 -16.76 11.09 -21.28
CA GLY A 63 -16.37 11.10 -19.87
C GLY A 63 -16.84 9.88 -19.08
N VAL A 64 -17.39 8.87 -19.74
CA VAL A 64 -17.72 7.59 -19.09
C VAL A 64 -16.44 6.88 -18.69
N VAL A 65 -16.35 6.45 -17.43
CA VAL A 65 -15.17 5.77 -16.90
C VAL A 65 -15.09 4.36 -17.44
N LEU A 66 -14.01 4.05 -18.16
CA LEU A 66 -13.72 2.72 -18.71
C LEU A 66 -12.76 1.92 -17.81
N ALA A 67 -11.81 2.61 -17.19
CA ALA A 67 -10.93 2.03 -16.17
C ALA A 67 -10.65 3.05 -15.08
N ASN A 68 -10.70 2.61 -13.83
CA ASN A 68 -10.51 3.44 -12.65
C ASN A 68 -9.68 2.70 -11.59
N SER A 69 -9.15 3.44 -10.63
CA SER A 69 -8.52 2.88 -9.44
C SER A 69 -9.42 3.14 -8.24
N ILE A 70 -9.87 2.09 -7.58
CA ILE A 70 -10.62 2.15 -6.34
C ILE A 70 -9.71 1.86 -5.15
N GLN A 71 -9.92 2.60 -4.07
CA GLN A 71 -9.18 2.37 -2.84
C GLN A 71 -9.74 1.14 -2.12
N THR A 72 -8.87 0.18 -1.85
CA THR A 72 -9.14 -1.03 -1.07
C THR A 72 -8.11 -1.16 0.05
N TYR A 73 -8.28 -2.16 0.89
CA TYR A 73 -7.43 -2.39 2.05
C TYR A 73 -7.01 -3.84 2.12
N ASP A 74 -5.71 -4.06 2.21
CA ASP A 74 -5.16 -5.36 2.54
C ASP A 74 -5.14 -5.51 4.07
N ILE A 75 -5.79 -6.53 4.58
CA ILE A 75 -5.86 -6.83 6.01
C ILE A 75 -4.83 -7.89 6.34
N ALA A 76 -4.04 -7.60 7.34
CA ALA A 76 -2.99 -8.49 7.84
C ALA A 76 -3.11 -8.69 9.35
N VAL A 77 -2.44 -9.70 9.86
CA VAL A 77 -2.33 -9.99 11.29
C VAL A 77 -0.88 -10.03 11.73
N ASN A 78 -0.61 -9.44 12.87
CA ASN A 78 0.60 -9.67 13.65
C ASN A 78 0.32 -10.84 14.60
N GLN A 79 0.78 -12.03 14.22
CA GLN A 79 0.50 -13.28 14.95
C GLN A 79 1.09 -13.30 16.38
N VAL A 80 2.06 -12.43 16.66
CA VAL A 80 2.61 -12.28 18.01
C VAL A 80 1.70 -11.41 18.87
N ASN A 81 1.28 -10.26 18.33
CA ASN A 81 0.47 -9.28 19.05
C ASN A 81 -0.95 -9.75 19.32
N ILE A 82 -1.57 -10.45 18.35
CA ILE A 82 -2.96 -10.92 18.43
C ILE A 82 -3.19 -11.85 19.63
N ARG A 83 -2.15 -12.55 20.10
CA ARG A 83 -2.23 -13.42 21.29
C ARG A 83 -2.61 -12.66 22.57
N SER A 84 -2.31 -11.35 22.60
CA SER A 84 -2.60 -10.47 23.74
C SER A 84 -3.93 -9.74 23.59
N TYR A 85 -4.67 -9.96 22.50
CA TYR A 85 -5.98 -9.37 22.31
C TYR A 85 -6.97 -9.90 23.34
N VAL A 86 -7.78 -9.02 23.93
CA VAL A 86 -8.89 -9.35 24.83
C VAL A 86 -10.08 -8.51 24.44
N HIS A 87 -11.19 -9.18 24.20
CA HIS A 87 -12.47 -8.55 23.92
C HIS A 87 -13.28 -8.41 25.21
N TYR A 88 -13.77 -7.21 25.46
CA TYR A 88 -14.63 -6.88 26.58
C TYR A 88 -16.01 -6.45 26.07
N ASP A 89 -17.08 -6.84 26.80
CA ASP A 89 -18.41 -6.32 26.57
C ASP A 89 -18.57 -4.87 27.08
N ASP A 90 -19.75 -4.28 26.84
CA ASP A 90 -20.06 -2.90 27.27
C ASP A 90 -20.05 -2.76 28.81
N ASP A 91 -20.19 -3.84 29.55
CA ASP A 91 -20.15 -3.91 31.02
C ASP A 91 -18.73 -4.11 31.56
N GLY A 92 -17.74 -4.32 30.66
CA GLY A 92 -16.34 -4.51 31.01
C GLY A 92 -15.97 -5.94 31.37
N ASN A 93 -16.84 -6.93 31.11
CA ASN A 93 -16.50 -8.34 31.29
C ASN A 93 -15.76 -8.88 30.08
N GLU A 94 -14.78 -9.77 30.31
CA GLU A 94 -14.08 -10.47 29.25
C GLU A 94 -15.03 -11.47 28.55
N VAL A 95 -15.22 -11.30 27.24
CA VAL A 95 -16.03 -12.18 26.38
C VAL A 95 -15.15 -13.25 25.74
N GLY A 96 -13.95 -12.86 25.30
CA GLY A 96 -13.01 -13.76 24.65
C GLY A 96 -11.64 -13.15 24.47
N ARG A 97 -10.68 -13.96 24.01
CA ARG A 97 -9.30 -13.51 23.85
C ARG A 97 -8.57 -14.20 22.70
N GLY A 98 -7.51 -13.52 22.24
CA GLY A 98 -6.54 -14.06 21.31
C GLY A 98 -7.09 -14.32 19.91
N PRO A 99 -6.39 -15.16 19.12
CA PRO A 99 -6.71 -15.44 17.72
C PRO A 99 -8.12 -15.97 17.51
N ALA A 100 -8.64 -16.80 18.40
CA ALA A 100 -9.97 -17.40 18.28
C ALA A 100 -11.08 -16.35 18.35
N GLU A 101 -11.00 -15.46 19.33
CA GLU A 101 -11.97 -14.36 19.47
C GLU A 101 -11.87 -13.36 18.32
N ALA A 102 -10.66 -13.02 17.90
CA ALA A 102 -10.45 -12.16 16.74
C ALA A 102 -11.03 -12.77 15.45
N ALA A 103 -10.83 -14.09 15.26
CA ALA A 103 -11.39 -14.80 14.12
C ALA A 103 -12.92 -14.82 14.16
N HIS A 104 -13.52 -15.06 15.33
CA HIS A 104 -14.97 -15.03 15.53
C HIS A 104 -15.59 -13.70 15.09
N GLN A 105 -14.96 -12.58 15.44
CA GLN A 105 -15.46 -11.23 15.08
C GLN A 105 -15.21 -10.87 13.61
N LEU A 106 -14.08 -11.29 13.03
CA LEU A 106 -13.68 -10.92 11.68
C LEU A 106 -14.25 -11.81 10.59
N ALA A 107 -14.48 -13.10 10.87
CA ALA A 107 -14.96 -14.07 9.88
C ALA A 107 -16.23 -13.62 9.15
N PRO A 108 -17.29 -13.13 9.83
CA PRO A 108 -18.51 -12.68 9.17
C PRO A 108 -18.28 -11.44 8.28
N LEU A 109 -17.40 -10.53 8.69
CA LEU A 109 -17.08 -9.31 7.93
C LEU A 109 -16.25 -9.62 6.69
N LEU A 110 -15.33 -10.56 6.82
CA LEU A 110 -14.44 -10.96 5.72
C LEU A 110 -15.08 -12.04 4.81
N GLY A 111 -16.22 -12.62 5.21
CA GLY A 111 -16.84 -13.74 4.48
C GLY A 111 -15.93 -14.97 4.41
N MET A 112 -15.21 -15.26 5.48
CA MET A 112 -14.27 -16.37 5.60
C MET A 112 -14.78 -17.37 6.66
N ASP A 113 -14.30 -18.61 6.58
CA ASP A 113 -14.51 -19.59 7.63
C ASP A 113 -13.72 -19.20 8.90
N GLU A 114 -14.38 -19.28 10.07
CA GLU A 114 -13.80 -18.88 11.35
C GLU A 114 -12.59 -19.73 11.74
N ALA A 115 -12.65 -21.04 11.48
CA ALA A 115 -11.54 -21.94 11.83
C ALA A 115 -10.33 -21.75 10.89
N GLU A 116 -10.58 -21.51 9.60
CA GLU A 116 -9.53 -21.17 8.63
C GLU A 116 -8.85 -19.86 9.01
N LEU A 117 -9.66 -18.82 9.27
CA LEU A 117 -9.16 -17.51 9.70
C LEU A 117 -8.37 -17.60 11.01
N GLY A 118 -8.88 -18.32 11.99
CA GLY A 118 -8.19 -18.57 13.25
C GLY A 118 -6.84 -19.28 13.05
N GLY A 119 -6.79 -20.24 12.12
CA GLY A 119 -5.56 -20.92 11.72
C GLY A 119 -4.50 -19.98 11.14
N MET A 120 -4.90 -19.03 10.28
CA MET A 120 -4.01 -18.01 9.70
C MET A 120 -3.46 -17.05 10.76
N MET A 121 -4.16 -16.87 11.88
CA MET A 121 -3.71 -16.01 12.99
C MET A 121 -2.73 -16.69 13.95
N LEU A 122 -2.49 -18.00 13.77
CA LEU A 122 -1.54 -18.76 14.58
C LEU A 122 -0.17 -18.79 13.92
N GLY A 123 0.90 -18.48 14.69
CA GLY A 123 2.27 -18.48 14.18
C GLY A 123 3.15 -17.46 14.90
N GLU A 124 4.26 -17.10 14.30
CA GLU A 124 5.24 -16.16 14.85
C GLU A 124 5.56 -15.00 13.90
N SER A 125 4.83 -14.91 12.77
CA SER A 125 4.99 -13.80 11.85
C SER A 125 4.50 -12.49 12.48
N THR A 126 5.25 -11.43 12.26
CA THR A 126 4.85 -10.08 12.68
C THR A 126 3.93 -9.42 11.65
N TYR A 127 3.79 -10.00 10.46
CA TYR A 127 2.91 -9.51 9.40
C TYR A 127 2.54 -10.65 8.46
N GLU A 128 1.27 -11.07 8.47
CA GLU A 128 0.73 -12.12 7.62
C GLU A 128 -0.59 -11.65 7.01
N TYR A 129 -0.73 -11.72 5.69
CA TYR A 129 -1.97 -11.31 5.03
C TYR A 129 -3.11 -12.27 5.34
N ILE A 130 -4.26 -11.72 5.75
CA ILE A 130 -5.51 -12.43 5.95
C ILE A 130 -6.37 -12.35 4.68
N LYS A 131 -6.64 -11.13 4.23
CA LYS A 131 -7.46 -10.87 3.05
C LYS A 131 -6.99 -9.61 2.35
N ARG A 132 -6.89 -9.69 1.03
CA ARG A 132 -6.54 -8.57 0.17
C ARG A 132 -7.78 -7.95 -0.45
N ASN A 133 -7.63 -6.70 -0.90
CA ASN A 133 -8.64 -5.94 -1.63
C ASN A 133 -9.99 -5.86 -0.90
N VAL A 134 -9.96 -5.67 0.41
CA VAL A 134 -11.16 -5.45 1.21
C VAL A 134 -11.70 -4.05 0.92
N ASP A 135 -13.00 -3.96 0.65
CA ASP A 135 -13.65 -2.67 0.36
C ASP A 135 -13.66 -1.72 1.57
N ALA A 136 -13.82 -0.44 1.29
CA ALA A 136 -13.75 0.60 2.33
C ALA A 136 -14.89 0.55 3.36
N VAL A 137 -16.02 -0.12 3.05
CA VAL A 137 -17.13 -0.26 4.01
C VAL A 137 -16.78 -1.34 5.01
N THR A 138 -16.41 -2.53 4.52
CA THR A 138 -15.96 -3.66 5.34
C THR A 138 -14.74 -3.28 6.19
N TYR A 139 -13.75 -2.56 5.61
CA TYR A 139 -12.59 -2.06 6.36
C TYR A 139 -13.01 -1.17 7.53
N ARG A 140 -13.98 -0.25 7.35
CA ARG A 140 -14.46 0.61 8.43
C ARG A 140 -15.09 -0.17 9.57
N GLU A 141 -15.83 -1.24 9.27
CA GLU A 141 -16.42 -2.12 10.29
C GLU A 141 -15.32 -2.88 11.05
N ILE A 142 -14.32 -3.43 10.33
CA ILE A 142 -13.17 -4.08 10.96
C ILE A 142 -12.43 -3.12 11.90
N ARG A 143 -12.22 -1.90 11.47
CA ARG A 143 -11.52 -0.88 12.27
C ARG A 143 -12.26 -0.50 13.55
N LYS A 144 -13.61 -0.55 13.56
CA LYS A 144 -14.41 -0.27 14.76
C LYS A 144 -14.20 -1.32 15.85
N LEU A 145 -13.84 -2.55 15.48
CA LEU A 145 -13.59 -3.63 16.43
C LEU A 145 -12.32 -3.41 17.27
N ASP A 146 -11.43 -2.53 16.82
CA ASP A 146 -10.15 -2.17 17.49
C ASP A 146 -9.35 -3.39 17.97
N ILE A 147 -9.28 -4.43 17.13
CA ILE A 147 -8.62 -5.69 17.46
C ILE A 147 -7.11 -5.50 17.46
N TYR A 148 -6.49 -5.60 18.63
CA TYR A 148 -5.05 -5.51 18.76
C TYR A 148 -4.33 -6.64 18.02
N GLY A 149 -3.41 -6.27 17.13
CA GLY A 149 -2.68 -7.21 16.28
C GLY A 149 -3.26 -7.35 14.87
N ILE A 150 -4.38 -6.69 14.55
CA ILE A 150 -4.83 -6.53 13.16
C ILE A 150 -4.21 -5.28 12.58
N GLU A 151 -3.60 -5.44 11.43
CA GLU A 151 -2.93 -4.39 10.66
C GLU A 151 -3.58 -4.27 9.28
N TRP A 152 -3.41 -3.14 8.63
CA TRP A 152 -3.96 -2.90 7.31
C TRP A 152 -3.06 -2.00 6.49
N GLU A 153 -3.10 -2.20 5.19
CA GLU A 153 -2.44 -1.35 4.21
C GLU A 153 -3.47 -0.84 3.21
N SER A 154 -3.42 0.45 2.90
CA SER A 154 -4.25 1.04 1.85
C SER A 154 -3.59 0.79 0.50
N VAL A 155 -4.31 0.12 -0.38
CA VAL A 155 -3.89 -0.20 -1.75
C VAL A 155 -4.92 0.30 -2.76
N PHE A 156 -4.57 0.28 -4.03
CA PHE A 156 -5.51 0.58 -5.11
C PHE A 156 -5.68 -0.64 -6.00
N GLU A 157 -6.94 -1.00 -6.21
CA GLU A 157 -7.33 -2.03 -7.16
C GLU A 157 -7.78 -1.37 -8.48
N ARG A 158 -7.43 -1.97 -9.61
CA ARG A 158 -7.88 -1.51 -10.92
C ARG A 158 -9.24 -2.08 -11.23
N GLU A 159 -10.21 -1.22 -11.47
CA GLU A 159 -11.59 -1.58 -11.79
C GLU A 159 -11.92 -1.20 -13.23
N TYR A 160 -12.68 -2.07 -13.89
CA TYR A 160 -13.21 -1.87 -15.24
C TYR A 160 -14.74 -1.92 -15.17
N PRO A 161 -15.41 -0.78 -14.87
CA PRO A 161 -16.85 -0.77 -14.52
C PRO A 161 -17.76 -1.26 -15.65
N ASN A 162 -17.31 -1.12 -16.89
CA ASN A 162 -18.08 -1.53 -18.07
C ASN A 162 -17.74 -2.95 -18.57
N GLY A 163 -17.07 -3.76 -17.73
CA GLY A 163 -16.73 -5.14 -18.05
C GLY A 163 -15.92 -5.26 -19.35
N ASN A 164 -16.45 -6.01 -20.31
CA ASN A 164 -15.76 -6.29 -21.58
C ASN A 164 -15.87 -5.17 -22.65
N VAL A 165 -16.54 -4.06 -22.35
CA VAL A 165 -16.68 -2.93 -23.29
C VAL A 165 -15.31 -2.36 -23.62
N ALA A 166 -14.90 -2.47 -24.88
CA ALA A 166 -13.61 -2.08 -25.41
C ALA A 166 -12.40 -2.72 -24.68
N ALA A 167 -12.59 -3.88 -24.01
CA ALA A 167 -11.55 -4.54 -23.22
C ALA A 167 -10.22 -4.77 -23.98
N PRO A 168 -10.21 -5.22 -25.26
CA PRO A 168 -8.95 -5.38 -26.01
C PRO A 168 -8.21 -4.06 -26.25
N VAL A 169 -8.96 -2.94 -26.34
CA VAL A 169 -8.38 -1.60 -26.52
C VAL A 169 -7.85 -1.06 -25.21
N ILE A 170 -8.65 -1.13 -24.15
CA ILE A 170 -8.27 -0.67 -22.80
C ILE A 170 -7.08 -1.48 -22.32
N GLY A 171 -7.13 -2.79 -22.45
CA GLY A 171 -6.12 -3.70 -21.95
C GLY A 171 -6.27 -3.97 -20.45
N THR A 172 -5.20 -4.48 -19.86
CA THR A 172 -5.18 -4.90 -18.44
C THR A 172 -3.90 -4.47 -17.75
N VAL A 173 -3.91 -4.52 -16.43
CA VAL A 173 -2.73 -4.39 -15.58
C VAL A 173 -2.33 -5.76 -15.01
N ASN A 174 -1.05 -5.92 -14.67
CA ASN A 174 -0.55 -7.09 -13.95
C ASN A 174 -0.83 -6.96 -12.44
N ALA A 175 -0.40 -7.97 -11.67
CA ALA A 175 -0.57 -8.00 -10.22
C ALA A 175 0.15 -6.85 -9.49
N GLU A 176 1.20 -6.31 -10.11
CA GLU A 176 1.97 -5.18 -9.60
C GLU A 176 1.36 -3.81 -9.98
N GLY A 177 0.21 -3.81 -10.71
CA GLY A 177 -0.49 -2.60 -11.14
C GLY A 177 0.13 -1.91 -12.35
N GLN A 178 1.05 -2.56 -13.07
CA GLN A 178 1.66 -2.07 -14.32
C GLN A 178 0.82 -2.46 -15.53
N GLY A 179 0.73 -1.59 -16.51
CA GLY A 179 0.02 -1.88 -17.75
C GLY A 179 0.66 -3.04 -18.52
N SER A 180 -0.12 -4.09 -18.80
CA SER A 180 0.36 -5.29 -19.50
C SER A 180 -0.12 -5.39 -20.95
N SER A 181 -1.20 -4.73 -21.32
CA SER A 181 -1.74 -4.71 -22.68
C SER A 181 -2.53 -3.43 -22.96
N GLY A 182 -2.87 -3.20 -24.24
CA GLY A 182 -3.75 -2.11 -24.68
C GLY A 182 -3.27 -0.71 -24.29
N MET A 183 -4.23 0.18 -24.01
CA MET A 183 -3.96 1.56 -23.57
C MET A 183 -3.32 1.60 -22.19
N GLU A 184 -3.62 0.62 -21.33
CA GLU A 184 -2.94 0.48 -20.04
C GLU A 184 -1.41 0.36 -20.20
N ALA A 185 -0.94 -0.45 -21.14
CA ALA A 185 0.49 -0.61 -21.41
C ALA A 185 1.06 0.60 -22.17
N GLN A 186 0.35 1.09 -23.17
CA GLN A 186 0.81 2.19 -24.02
C GLN A 186 1.02 3.49 -23.23
N PHE A 187 0.13 3.78 -22.28
CA PHE A 187 0.16 4.97 -21.44
C PHE A 187 0.59 4.70 -20.00
N ASP A 188 1.28 3.59 -19.77
CA ASP A 188 1.66 3.18 -18.42
C ASP A 188 2.40 4.27 -17.64
N GLN A 189 3.37 4.95 -18.27
CA GLN A 189 4.13 6.03 -17.64
C GLN A 189 3.25 7.23 -17.24
N LEU A 190 2.20 7.54 -17.99
CA LEU A 190 1.27 8.62 -17.68
C LEU A 190 0.29 8.21 -16.59
N LEU A 191 -0.27 7.01 -16.75
CA LEU A 191 -1.29 6.47 -15.85
C LEU A 191 -0.73 6.13 -14.47
N THR A 192 0.52 5.66 -14.40
CA THR A 192 1.16 5.29 -13.13
C THR A 192 1.45 6.54 -12.31
N GLY A 193 0.93 6.57 -11.08
CA GLY A 193 1.23 7.63 -10.13
C GLY A 193 2.62 7.45 -9.50
N THR A 194 3.02 8.44 -8.71
CA THR A 194 4.24 8.36 -7.91
C THR A 194 3.85 8.14 -6.46
N PRO A 195 4.23 7.03 -5.83
CA PRO A 195 3.89 6.77 -4.44
C PRO A 195 4.50 7.83 -3.53
N GLY A 196 3.77 8.16 -2.48
CA GLY A 196 4.25 8.98 -1.38
C GLY A 196 4.99 8.14 -0.34
N ALA A 197 5.40 8.79 0.73
CA ALA A 197 6.01 8.12 1.88
C ALA A 197 5.55 8.79 3.17
N GLN A 198 5.26 7.97 4.17
CA GLN A 198 5.00 8.44 5.52
C GLN A 198 6.04 7.84 6.46
N ALA A 199 6.85 8.72 7.06
CA ALA A 199 7.85 8.33 8.04
C ALA A 199 7.42 8.80 9.43
N PHE A 200 7.49 7.93 10.41
CA PHE A 200 7.14 8.20 11.81
C PHE A 200 8.19 7.61 12.75
N GLU A 201 8.32 8.28 13.88
CA GLU A 201 9.24 7.83 14.92
C GLU A 201 8.65 6.67 15.70
N ILE A 202 9.43 5.59 15.83
CA ILE A 202 9.06 4.36 16.53
C ILE A 202 9.87 4.19 17.82
N ALA A 203 9.24 3.61 18.82
CA ALA A 203 9.90 3.15 20.04
C ALA A 203 10.73 1.87 19.78
N PRO A 204 11.63 1.46 20.69
CA PRO A 204 12.41 0.24 20.52
C PRO A 204 11.59 -1.05 20.35
N ASN A 205 10.34 -1.05 20.78
CA ASN A 205 9.39 -2.15 20.61
C ASN A 205 8.61 -2.09 19.29
N GLY A 206 8.93 -1.15 18.38
CA GLY A 206 8.26 -0.96 17.10
C GLY A 206 6.97 -0.12 17.15
N ALA A 207 6.49 0.26 18.34
CA ALA A 207 5.28 1.07 18.45
C ALA A 207 5.52 2.51 17.99
N VAL A 208 4.54 3.11 17.30
CA VAL A 208 4.60 4.52 16.91
C VAL A 208 4.61 5.40 18.15
N MET A 209 5.59 6.31 18.24
CA MET A 209 5.70 7.21 19.39
C MET A 209 4.63 8.29 19.35
N PRO A 210 3.75 8.38 20.37
CA PRO A 210 2.83 9.48 20.51
C PRO A 210 3.59 10.81 20.59
N GLY A 211 3.30 11.75 19.66
CA GLY A 211 4.03 13.03 19.58
C GLY A 211 5.40 12.98 18.93
N GLY A 212 5.85 11.81 18.43
CA GLY A 212 7.06 11.66 17.64
C GLY A 212 7.01 12.43 16.31
N LYS A 213 8.17 12.64 15.72
CA LYS A 213 8.28 13.34 14.42
C LYS A 213 7.60 12.52 13.34
N ARG A 214 6.67 13.17 12.62
CA ARG A 214 6.03 12.61 11.41
C ARG A 214 6.43 13.45 10.21
N THR A 215 6.84 12.78 9.16
CA THR A 215 7.11 13.41 7.86
C THR A 215 6.27 12.69 6.83
N THR A 216 5.48 13.45 6.05
CA THR A 216 4.63 12.89 4.99
C THR A 216 5.06 13.52 3.67
N VAL A 217 5.29 12.66 2.69
CA VAL A 217 5.41 13.02 1.28
C VAL A 217 4.12 12.52 0.62
N GLU A 218 3.30 13.46 0.17
CA GLU A 218 2.02 13.12 -0.45
C GLU A 218 2.24 12.36 -1.77
N PRO A 219 1.44 11.30 -2.03
CA PRO A 219 1.47 10.61 -3.31
C PRO A 219 0.97 11.53 -4.43
N LYS A 220 1.49 11.33 -5.63
CA LYS A 220 0.99 11.99 -6.84
C LYS A 220 0.27 10.96 -7.69
N ASN A 221 -1.03 11.11 -7.85
CA ASN A 221 -1.84 10.23 -8.69
C ASN A 221 -1.41 10.33 -10.16
N GLY A 222 -1.64 9.27 -10.90
CA GLY A 222 -1.40 9.23 -12.34
C GLY A 222 -2.31 10.19 -13.13
N GLY A 223 -1.88 10.55 -14.33
CA GLY A 223 -2.67 11.33 -15.27
C GLY A 223 -3.78 10.50 -15.91
N SER A 224 -4.87 11.14 -16.35
CA SER A 224 -5.98 10.47 -17.03
C SER A 224 -5.78 10.43 -18.53
N VAL A 225 -6.37 9.43 -19.19
CA VAL A 225 -6.42 9.26 -20.64
C VAL A 225 -7.88 9.30 -21.08
N GLU A 226 -8.19 10.14 -22.07
CA GLU A 226 -9.49 10.20 -22.74
C GLU A 226 -9.37 9.55 -24.11
N LEU A 227 -10.22 8.56 -24.39
CA LEU A 227 -10.28 7.86 -25.67
C LEU A 227 -11.33 8.51 -26.58
N THR A 228 -11.20 8.28 -27.89
CA THR A 228 -12.21 8.69 -28.86
C THR A 228 -13.39 7.71 -28.98
N ILE A 229 -13.30 6.57 -28.30
CA ILE A 229 -14.35 5.54 -28.26
C ILE A 229 -15.57 6.08 -27.52
N HIS A 230 -16.77 5.70 -28.00
CA HIS A 230 -18.05 5.94 -27.34
C HIS A 230 -18.55 4.65 -26.69
N ALA A 231 -18.58 4.58 -25.35
CA ALA A 231 -18.90 3.37 -24.59
C ALA A 231 -20.27 2.78 -24.94
N ASP A 232 -21.30 3.63 -25.05
CA ASP A 232 -22.66 3.18 -25.39
C ASP A 232 -22.74 2.57 -26.78
N LEU A 233 -22.08 3.22 -27.76
CA LEU A 233 -22.04 2.73 -29.14
C LEU A 233 -21.20 1.44 -29.23
N GLN A 234 -20.09 1.39 -28.52
CA GLN A 234 -19.23 0.21 -28.40
C GLN A 234 -20.02 -1.00 -27.88
N HIS A 235 -20.81 -0.83 -26.80
CA HIS A 235 -21.62 -1.90 -26.24
C HIS A 235 -22.67 -2.40 -27.23
N GLN A 236 -23.42 -1.49 -27.88
CA GLN A 236 -24.42 -1.87 -28.86
C GLN A 236 -23.82 -2.63 -30.06
N VAL A 237 -22.66 -2.18 -30.56
CA VAL A 237 -21.97 -2.83 -31.67
C VAL A 237 -21.42 -4.18 -31.27
N GLN A 238 -20.90 -4.31 -30.04
CA GLN A 238 -20.43 -5.58 -29.50
C GLN A 238 -21.55 -6.63 -29.46
N ASP A 239 -22.72 -6.27 -28.90
CA ASP A 239 -23.87 -7.17 -28.80
C ASP A 239 -24.35 -7.61 -30.20
N LEU A 240 -24.39 -6.67 -31.15
CA LEU A 240 -24.76 -6.97 -32.54
C LEU A 240 -23.76 -7.88 -33.24
N LEU A 241 -22.46 -7.67 -32.99
CA LEU A 241 -21.40 -8.47 -33.55
C LEU A 241 -21.49 -9.93 -33.03
N ASP A 242 -21.61 -10.10 -31.72
CA ASP A 242 -21.70 -11.40 -31.07
C ASP A 242 -22.91 -12.18 -31.56
N ALA A 243 -24.06 -11.51 -31.64
CA ALA A 243 -25.28 -12.11 -32.25
C ALA A 243 -25.08 -12.54 -33.69
N ARG A 244 -24.33 -11.79 -34.49
CA ARG A 244 -24.05 -12.11 -35.89
C ARG A 244 -23.06 -13.27 -36.02
N VAL A 245 -22.01 -13.26 -35.26
CA VAL A 245 -21.04 -14.37 -35.20
C VAL A 245 -21.73 -15.68 -34.82
N ALA A 246 -22.53 -15.66 -33.78
CA ALA A 246 -23.30 -16.83 -33.33
C ALA A 246 -24.30 -17.30 -34.40
N LYS A 247 -25.05 -16.38 -35.04
CA LYS A 247 -26.04 -16.70 -36.09
C LYS A 247 -25.41 -17.37 -37.30
N HIS A 248 -24.23 -16.90 -37.70
CA HIS A 248 -23.55 -17.42 -38.88
C HIS A 248 -22.54 -18.54 -38.58
N GLN A 249 -22.42 -18.92 -37.32
CA GLN A 249 -21.42 -19.91 -36.84
C GLN A 249 -19.99 -19.56 -37.31
N ALA A 250 -19.69 -18.25 -37.34
CA ALA A 250 -18.37 -17.77 -37.74
C ALA A 250 -17.39 -17.99 -36.56
N ASP A 251 -16.11 -18.20 -36.90
CA ASP A 251 -15.07 -18.39 -35.87
C ASP A 251 -14.81 -17.13 -35.06
N TRP A 252 -14.92 -15.97 -35.70
CA TRP A 252 -14.74 -14.65 -35.10
C TRP A 252 -15.27 -13.55 -36.01
N GLY A 253 -15.35 -12.33 -35.47
CA GLY A 253 -15.71 -11.13 -36.23
C GLY A 253 -15.16 -9.88 -35.55
N THR A 254 -14.88 -8.86 -36.33
CA THR A 254 -14.45 -7.54 -35.86
C THR A 254 -15.22 -6.43 -36.57
N VAL A 255 -15.55 -5.36 -35.83
CA VAL A 255 -16.16 -4.14 -36.35
C VAL A 255 -15.32 -2.95 -35.90
N VAL A 256 -14.97 -2.09 -36.84
CA VAL A 256 -14.35 -0.78 -36.56
C VAL A 256 -15.24 0.31 -37.17
N ILE A 257 -15.57 1.32 -36.37
CA ILE A 257 -16.29 2.50 -36.80
C ILE A 257 -15.39 3.72 -36.62
N GLU A 258 -15.15 4.43 -37.70
CA GLU A 258 -14.33 5.63 -37.77
C GLU A 258 -15.14 6.84 -38.23
N ASP A 259 -14.93 7.98 -37.62
CA ASP A 259 -15.43 9.26 -38.14
C ASP A 259 -14.54 9.74 -39.29
N VAL A 260 -15.08 9.74 -40.47
CA VAL A 260 -14.38 10.11 -41.73
C VAL A 260 -13.84 11.54 -41.70
N ALA A 261 -14.50 12.45 -40.98
CA ALA A 261 -14.12 13.85 -40.94
C ALA A 261 -12.90 14.10 -40.02
N THR A 262 -12.78 13.35 -38.94
CA THR A 262 -11.76 13.55 -37.91
C THR A 262 -10.69 12.45 -37.88
N GLY A 263 -10.98 11.27 -38.42
CA GLY A 263 -10.17 10.09 -38.30
C GLY A 263 -10.25 9.44 -36.90
N HIS A 264 -11.19 9.88 -36.05
CA HIS A 264 -11.37 9.32 -34.71
C HIS A 264 -12.03 7.94 -34.81
N ILE A 265 -11.47 6.98 -34.10
CA ILE A 265 -12.09 5.66 -33.96
C ILE A 265 -13.14 5.76 -32.85
N LEU A 266 -14.40 5.51 -33.21
CA LEU A 266 -15.53 5.57 -32.28
C LEU A 266 -15.83 4.22 -31.65
N VAL A 267 -15.56 3.12 -32.38
CA VAL A 267 -15.81 1.73 -31.95
C VAL A 267 -14.71 0.81 -32.46
N ILE A 268 -14.26 -0.08 -31.63
CA ILE A 268 -13.49 -1.29 -32.00
C ILE A 268 -14.10 -2.45 -31.24
N ALA A 269 -14.90 -3.27 -31.90
CA ALA A 269 -15.52 -4.45 -31.32
C ALA A 269 -14.90 -5.73 -31.87
N ASP A 270 -14.64 -6.69 -31.02
CA ASP A 270 -14.12 -8.02 -31.37
C ASP A 270 -14.91 -9.09 -30.63
N SER A 271 -15.36 -10.13 -31.37
CA SER A 271 -16.20 -11.19 -30.79
C SER A 271 -15.44 -12.19 -29.90
N ASN A 272 -14.12 -12.06 -29.77
CA ASN A 272 -13.30 -12.86 -28.88
C ASN A 272 -12.88 -12.10 -27.61
N SER A 273 -13.46 -10.95 -27.35
CA SER A 273 -13.15 -10.08 -26.18
C SER A 273 -13.93 -10.48 -24.93
#